data_e956f4b1360f80d37395724125f48026
#
_entry.id   e956f4b1360f80d37395724125f48026
#
_cell.length_a   1.000
_cell.length_b   1.000
_cell.length_c   1.000
_cell.angle_alpha   90.00
_cell.angle_beta   90.00
_cell.angle_gamma   90.00
#
_symmetry.space_group_name_H-M   'P 1'
#
loop_
_entity.id
_entity.type
_entity.pdbx_description
1 polymer ?
#
loop_
_entity_poly.entity_id
_entity_poly.type
_entity_poly.pdbx_seq_one_letter_code
_entity_poly.pdbx_strand_id
1 'polypeptide(L)' 'MFMQENDGKYIFGVVKVGDKGQIVIPRDARKLYDIKPGDALLLLGDQKGMALLKTEIFQSAVDQVMEGLTK' A
#
# COMPACT_ATOMS: atom_id res chain seq x y z
N MET A 1 9.06 -12.62 8.54
CA MET A 1 8.65 -13.58 7.49
C MET A 1 7.17 -13.41 7.19
N PHE A 2 6.79 -13.69 5.98
CA PHE A 2 5.40 -13.56 5.57
C PHE A 2 4.90 -14.88 5.00
N MET A 3 3.56 -15.02 4.95
CA MET A 3 2.91 -16.18 4.36
C MET A 3 2.25 -15.79 3.06
N GLN A 4 2.30 -16.68 2.08
CA GLN A 4 1.66 -16.45 0.80
C GLN A 4 0.35 -17.25 0.75
N GLU A 5 -0.72 -16.57 0.36
CA GLU A 5 -2.01 -17.19 0.16
C GLU A 5 -2.13 -17.71 -1.27
N ASN A 6 -3.18 -18.50 -1.51
CA ASN A 6 -3.35 -19.15 -2.81
C ASN A 6 -3.50 -18.18 -3.98
N ASP A 7 -3.99 -16.99 -3.74
CA ASP A 7 -4.23 -16.00 -4.78
C ASP A 7 -3.08 -15.03 -4.96
N GLY A 8 -1.90 -15.38 -4.47
CA GLY A 8 -0.76 -14.48 -4.55
C GLY A 8 -0.78 -13.39 -3.51
N LYS A 9 -1.65 -13.49 -2.53
CA LYS A 9 -1.73 -12.52 -1.43
C LYS A 9 -0.72 -12.89 -0.35
N TYR A 10 -0.35 -11.90 0.43
CA TYR A 10 0.66 -12.06 1.47
C TYR A 10 0.15 -11.54 2.79
N ILE A 11 0.57 -12.19 3.86
CA ILE A 11 0.34 -11.72 5.23
C ILE A 11 1.70 -11.40 5.82
N PHE A 12 1.94 -10.12 6.09
CA PHE A 12 3.25 -9.69 6.61
C PHE A 12 3.25 -9.55 8.12
N GLY A 13 2.14 -9.83 8.76
CA GLY A 13 2.06 -9.78 10.20
C GLY A 13 1.17 -8.64 10.67
N VAL A 14 1.19 -8.43 11.98
CA VAL A 14 0.40 -7.38 12.62
C VAL A 14 1.33 -6.23 12.98
N VAL A 15 0.92 -5.01 12.68
CA VAL A 15 1.68 -3.83 13.06
C VAL A 15 0.89 -3.08 14.13
N LYS A 16 1.63 -2.38 14.99
CA LYS A 16 1.01 -1.57 16.03
C LYS A 16 1.08 -0.11 15.65
N VAL A 17 0.04 0.62 16.00
CA VAL A 17 -0.02 2.04 15.74
C VAL A 17 0.64 2.77 16.90
N GLY A 18 1.59 3.64 16.58
CA GLY A 18 2.28 4.44 17.58
C GLY A 18 1.44 5.59 18.08
N ASP A 19 2.01 6.34 19.04
CA ASP A 19 1.30 7.43 19.71
C ASP A 19 0.82 8.50 18.74
N LYS A 20 1.54 8.69 17.66
CA LYS A 20 1.23 9.74 16.68
C LYS A 20 0.52 9.19 15.47
N GLY A 21 0.03 7.97 15.55
CA GLY A 21 -0.67 7.35 14.44
C GLY A 21 0.21 6.70 13.39
N GLN A 22 1.52 6.56 13.68
CA GLN A 22 2.43 5.97 12.70
C GLN A 22 2.54 4.47 12.89
N ILE A 23 2.89 3.79 11.80
CA ILE A 23 3.20 2.36 11.83
C ILE A 23 4.54 2.14 11.15
N VAL A 24 5.16 1.00 11.46
CA VAL A 24 6.37 0.57 10.76
C VAL A 24 5.96 -0.49 9.74
N ILE A 25 6.27 -0.23 8.48
CA ILE A 25 5.99 -1.22 7.44
C ILE A 25 6.94 -2.39 7.62
N PRO A 26 6.43 -3.62 7.68
CA PRO A 26 7.29 -4.78 7.89
C PRO A 26 8.39 -4.89 6.84
N ARG A 27 9.53 -5.39 7.28
CA ARG A 27 10.70 -5.48 6.41
C ARG A 27 10.43 -6.29 5.14
N ASP A 28 9.73 -7.40 5.28
CA ASP A 28 9.44 -8.26 4.13
C ASP A 28 8.57 -7.54 3.11
N ALA A 29 7.62 -6.74 3.58
CA ALA A 29 6.78 -5.95 2.69
C ALA A 29 7.60 -4.88 1.98
N ARG A 30 8.51 -4.22 2.72
CA ARG A 30 9.38 -3.22 2.11
C ARG A 30 10.25 -3.82 1.02
N LYS A 31 10.75 -5.02 1.24
CA LYS A 31 11.58 -5.71 0.25
C LYS A 31 10.78 -6.13 -0.97
N LEU A 32 9.61 -6.71 -0.74
CA LEU A 32 8.80 -7.21 -1.85
C LEU A 32 8.36 -6.08 -2.77
N TYR A 33 7.99 -4.96 -2.21
CA TYR A 33 7.47 -3.84 -2.99
C TYR A 33 8.49 -2.73 -3.22
N ASP A 34 9.75 -2.97 -2.81
CA ASP A 34 10.84 -2.02 -3.00
C ASP A 34 10.50 -0.65 -2.42
N ILE A 35 10.08 -0.65 -1.17
CA ILE A 35 9.72 0.58 -0.46
C ILE A 35 10.95 1.10 0.28
N LYS A 36 11.36 2.32 -0.01
CA LYS A 36 12.56 2.92 0.53
C LYS A 36 12.23 4.19 1.31
N PRO A 37 13.13 4.61 2.20
CA PRO A 37 12.93 5.88 2.90
C PRO A 37 12.71 7.01 1.91
N GLY A 38 11.72 7.83 2.19
CA GLY A 38 11.37 8.93 1.32
C GLY A 38 10.34 8.60 0.27
N ASP A 39 10.04 7.33 0.07
CA ASP A 39 8.99 6.97 -0.87
C ASP A 39 7.64 7.45 -0.36
N ALA A 40 6.80 7.84 -1.28
CA ALA A 40 5.43 8.25 -0.96
C ALA A 40 4.48 7.10 -1.28
N LEU A 41 3.54 6.90 -0.39
CA LEU A 41 2.53 5.86 -0.55
C LEU A 41 1.16 6.51 -0.51
N LEU A 42 0.26 5.97 -1.31
CA LEU A 42 -1.14 6.39 -1.29
C LEU A 42 -1.90 5.50 -0.32
N LEU A 43 -2.62 6.14 0.59
CA LEU A 43 -3.45 5.43 1.55
C LEU A 43 -4.89 5.53 1.09
N LEU A 44 -5.48 4.39 0.77
CA LEU A 44 -6.86 4.29 0.33
C LEU A 44 -7.69 3.63 1.41
N GLY A 45 -8.93 4.04 1.53
CA GLY A 45 -9.80 3.45 2.53
C GLY A 45 -11.22 3.29 2.02
N ASP A 46 -11.90 2.29 2.57
CA ASP A 46 -13.32 2.10 2.37
C ASP A 46 -13.92 1.59 3.67
N GLN A 47 -15.14 1.10 3.61
CA GLN A 47 -15.83 0.63 4.81
C GLN A 47 -15.15 -0.59 5.44
N LYS A 48 -14.39 -1.33 4.67
CA LYS A 48 -13.75 -2.57 5.13
C LYS A 48 -12.37 -2.34 5.69
N GLY A 49 -11.70 -1.26 5.31
CA GLY A 49 -10.37 -1.02 5.80
C GLY A 49 -9.57 -0.11 4.90
N MET A 50 -8.27 -0.15 5.09
CA MET A 50 -7.35 0.70 4.37
C MET A 50 -6.33 -0.14 3.61
N ALA A 51 -5.81 0.43 2.52
CA ALA A 51 -4.74 -0.19 1.75
C ALA A 51 -3.67 0.85 1.46
N LEU A 52 -2.43 0.39 1.39
CA LEU A 52 -1.29 1.23 1.03
C LEU A 52 -0.84 0.83 -0.37
N LEU A 53 -0.64 1.80 -1.23
CA LEU A 53 -0.17 1.57 -2.60
C LEU A 53 1.02 2.44 -2.89
N LYS A 54 1.92 1.93 -3.72
CA LYS A 54 3.02 2.76 -4.20
C LYS A 54 2.48 3.83 -5.15
N THR A 55 3.10 5.00 -5.13
CA THR A 55 2.60 6.13 -5.91
C THR A 55 2.63 5.89 -7.42
N GLU A 56 3.53 5.05 -7.89
CA GLU A 56 3.54 4.74 -9.32
C GLU A 56 2.27 4.01 -9.75
N ILE A 57 1.73 3.15 -8.87
CA ILE A 57 0.45 2.50 -9.14
C ILE A 57 -0.68 3.52 -9.06
N PHE A 58 -0.60 4.41 -8.09
CA PHE A 58 -1.55 5.50 -7.93
C PHE A 58 -1.59 6.38 -9.17
N GLN A 59 -0.42 6.70 -9.72
CA GLN A 59 -0.33 7.55 -10.90
C GLN A 59 -1.07 6.93 -12.07
N SER A 60 -0.89 5.64 -12.26
CA SER A 60 -1.59 4.91 -13.30
C SER A 60 -3.10 4.98 -13.13
N ALA A 61 -3.56 4.79 -11.89
CA ALA A 61 -4.99 4.84 -11.59
C ALA A 61 -5.56 6.24 -11.80
N VAL A 62 -4.80 7.26 -11.39
CA VAL A 62 -5.21 8.66 -11.58
C VAL A 62 -5.33 8.99 -13.06
N ASP A 63 -4.37 8.54 -13.85
CA ASP A 63 -4.38 8.79 -15.29
C ASP A 63 -5.64 8.20 -15.93
N GLN A 64 -6.02 7.00 -15.53
CA GLN A 64 -7.21 6.35 -16.06
C GLN A 64 -8.47 7.10 -15.68
N VAL A 65 -8.54 7.53 -14.43
CA VAL A 65 -9.70 8.29 -13.95
C VAL A 65 -9.81 9.63 -14.66
N MET A 66 -8.68 10.31 -14.81
CA MET A 66 -8.69 11.62 -15.49
C MET A 66 -9.11 11.48 -16.94
N GLU A 67 -8.68 10.43 -17.61
CA GLU A 67 -9.12 10.19 -18.98
C GLU A 67 -10.63 10.03 -19.05
N GLY A 68 -11.18 9.27 -18.10
CA GLY A 68 -12.62 9.07 -18.05
C GLY A 68 -13.39 10.35 -17.78
N LEU A 69 -12.81 11.23 -16.98
CA LEU A 69 -13.47 12.48 -16.63
C LEU A 69 -13.41 13.54 -17.73
N THR A 70 -12.43 13.45 -18.61
CA THR A 70 -12.23 14.46 -19.63
C THR A 70 -12.92 14.15 -20.95
N LYS A 71 -13.59 13.03 -21.04
CA LYS A 71 -14.29 12.66 -22.26
C LYS A 71 -15.65 13.26 -22.40
#